data_6b488f9ee1a7cb86dad706dea2d4f1b2
#
_entry.id   6b488f9ee1a7cb86dad706dea2d4f1b2
#
_cell.length_a   1.000
_cell.length_b   1.000
_cell.length_c   1.000
_cell.angle_alpha   90.00
_cell.angle_beta   90.00
_cell.angle_gamma   90.00
#
_symmetry.space_group_name_H-M   'P 1'
#
loop_
_entity.id
_entity.type
_entity.pdbx_description
1 polymer ?
#
loop_
_entity_poly.entity_id
_entity_poly.type
_entity_poly.pdbx_seq_one_letter_code
_entity_poly.pdbx_strand_id
1 'polypeptide(L)'
;METGSGIMWFFKDRGFDDKSIHDMSKKCKQLNDVDRVRASETWDYLKSIGIPERKLPTVIGKCPKILTLDLHDKLVPMIQCLATLGTKPKEVASAITKFPHILVHSLEEKLCPLLAFFEGLGAPEKQLGKMILLNPRIISYSIESKLSQMVDFLAGLGLSKEGMIGLTESQLQRAAINFPEIICRDVDKTLRPNVMYLESRGFSPSQIAAVVGGYPPVLIKSASNSLGPRIKFLEQVMGRQINEVAEYPEFFRHGLKGKLESRQKLVTRKGIECSLSEMLECNHKKFLLKFGM
;
A
#
# COMPACT_ATOMS: atom_id res chain seq x y z
N MET A 1 19.91 -33.82 -26.50
CA MET A 1 19.25 -32.65 -27.14
C MET A 1 17.72 -32.66 -26.95
N GLU A 2 17.24 -32.86 -25.70
CA GLU A 2 15.78 -32.90 -25.40
C GLU A 2 15.33 -31.96 -24.29
N THR A 3 16.21 -31.08 -23.79
CA THR A 3 15.90 -30.20 -22.65
C THR A 3 14.94 -29.05 -23.01
N GLY A 4 14.93 -28.60 -24.26
CA GLY A 4 14.02 -27.53 -24.70
C GLY A 4 12.56 -27.96 -24.90
N SER A 5 12.29 -29.26 -25.03
CA SER A 5 10.93 -29.78 -25.27
C SER A 5 10.11 -29.91 -23.97
N GLY A 6 10.75 -30.20 -22.84
CA GLY A 6 10.08 -30.49 -21.57
C GLY A 6 9.37 -29.29 -20.94
N ILE A 7 10.05 -28.13 -20.86
CA ILE A 7 9.47 -26.91 -20.26
C ILE A 7 8.39 -26.29 -21.16
N MET A 8 8.52 -26.40 -22.47
CA MET A 8 7.52 -25.93 -23.42
C MET A 8 6.19 -26.69 -23.25
N TRP A 9 6.27 -28.02 -23.12
CA TRP A 9 5.11 -28.87 -22.84
C TRP A 9 4.47 -28.53 -21.49
N PHE A 10 5.29 -28.30 -20.47
CA PHE A 10 4.79 -27.86 -19.16
C PHE A 10 3.91 -26.61 -19.26
N PHE A 11 4.34 -25.60 -20.03
CA PHE A 11 3.58 -24.37 -20.18
C PHE A 11 2.31 -24.55 -21.01
N LYS A 12 2.40 -25.28 -22.14
CA LYS A 12 1.24 -25.53 -23.01
C LYS A 12 0.14 -26.30 -22.26
N ASP A 13 0.51 -27.32 -21.51
CA ASP A 13 -0.39 -28.12 -20.67
C ASP A 13 -1.13 -27.27 -19.62
N ARG A 14 -0.55 -26.15 -19.21
CA ARG A 14 -1.11 -25.20 -18.23
C ARG A 14 -1.74 -23.95 -18.85
N GLY A 15 -1.99 -23.99 -20.15
CA GLY A 15 -2.76 -22.97 -20.87
C GLY A 15 -1.99 -21.71 -21.26
N PHE A 16 -0.65 -21.75 -21.30
CA PHE A 16 0.13 -20.65 -21.85
C PHE A 16 0.18 -20.72 -23.38
N ASP A 17 -0.04 -19.58 -24.03
CA ASP A 17 0.15 -19.45 -25.46
C ASP A 17 1.62 -19.26 -25.85
N ASP A 18 1.96 -19.50 -27.13
CA ASP A 18 3.33 -19.44 -27.64
C ASP A 18 3.95 -18.04 -27.44
N LYS A 19 3.16 -16.98 -27.51
CA LYS A 19 3.61 -15.61 -27.29
C LYS A 19 4.02 -15.40 -25.84
N SER A 20 3.18 -15.83 -24.90
CA SER A 20 3.48 -15.74 -23.46
C SER A 20 4.74 -16.52 -23.10
N ILE A 21 4.90 -17.73 -23.65
CA ILE A 21 6.09 -18.56 -23.42
C ILE A 21 7.34 -17.86 -23.97
N HIS A 22 7.27 -17.32 -25.17
CA HIS A 22 8.37 -16.57 -25.77
C HIS A 22 8.75 -15.33 -24.96
N ASP A 23 7.78 -14.56 -24.49
CA ASP A 23 7.99 -13.38 -23.65
C ASP A 23 8.61 -13.74 -22.28
N MET A 24 8.18 -14.86 -21.68
CA MET A 24 8.78 -15.38 -20.44
C MET A 24 10.23 -15.82 -20.64
N SER A 25 10.55 -16.54 -21.72
CA SER A 25 11.91 -16.97 -22.05
C SER A 25 12.84 -15.79 -22.34
N LYS A 26 12.32 -14.72 -22.96
CA LYS A 26 13.08 -13.47 -23.11
C LYS A 26 13.39 -12.79 -21.79
N LYS A 27 12.44 -12.76 -20.86
CA LYS A 27 12.59 -12.16 -19.55
C LYS A 27 13.52 -12.96 -18.63
N CYS A 28 13.53 -14.27 -18.77
CA CYS A 28 14.29 -15.19 -17.94
C CYS A 28 14.90 -16.31 -18.80
N LYS A 29 16.12 -16.09 -19.29
CA LYS A 29 16.84 -17.06 -20.13
C LYS A 29 17.07 -18.40 -19.46
N GLN A 30 17.30 -18.39 -18.12
CA GLN A 30 17.49 -19.58 -17.30
C GLN A 30 16.27 -20.52 -17.28
N LEU A 31 15.11 -20.02 -17.73
CA LEU A 31 13.88 -20.82 -17.80
C LEU A 31 14.02 -22.02 -18.75
N ASN A 32 14.86 -21.88 -19.78
CA ASN A 32 15.11 -22.95 -20.75
C ASN A 32 15.89 -24.15 -20.16
N ASP A 33 16.57 -23.93 -19.03
CA ASP A 33 17.37 -24.94 -18.33
C ASP A 33 16.56 -25.67 -17.24
N VAL A 34 15.31 -25.24 -17.02
CA VAL A 34 14.41 -25.83 -16.02
C VAL A 34 13.75 -27.08 -16.63
N ASP A 35 13.90 -28.21 -15.94
CA ASP A 35 13.20 -29.41 -16.33
C ASP A 35 11.72 -29.39 -15.91
N ARG A 36 10.94 -30.28 -16.55
CA ARG A 36 9.49 -30.37 -16.33
C ARG A 36 9.14 -30.79 -14.90
N VAL A 37 9.92 -31.66 -14.29
CA VAL A 37 9.64 -32.19 -12.94
C VAL A 37 9.76 -31.04 -11.93
N ARG A 38 10.89 -30.34 -11.95
CA ARG A 38 11.14 -29.19 -11.08
C ARG A 38 10.10 -28.07 -11.25
N ALA A 39 9.71 -27.78 -12.50
CA ALA A 39 8.65 -26.81 -12.76
C ALA A 39 7.29 -27.26 -12.19
N SER A 40 6.98 -28.56 -12.29
CA SER A 40 5.75 -29.13 -11.74
C SER A 40 5.73 -29.12 -10.22
N GLU A 41 6.83 -29.48 -9.56
CA GLU A 41 6.96 -29.41 -8.11
C GLU A 41 6.75 -27.99 -7.57
N THR A 42 7.38 -27.00 -8.20
CA THR A 42 7.18 -25.59 -7.84
C THR A 42 5.72 -25.15 -8.04
N TRP A 43 5.10 -25.54 -9.14
CA TRP A 43 3.69 -25.23 -9.43
C TRP A 43 2.76 -25.84 -8.38
N ASP A 44 2.94 -27.12 -8.07
CA ASP A 44 2.10 -27.84 -7.12
C ASP A 44 2.31 -27.29 -5.69
N TYR A 45 3.52 -26.91 -5.34
CA TYR A 45 3.81 -26.25 -4.08
C TYR A 45 3.09 -24.87 -3.98
N LEU A 46 3.15 -24.06 -5.02
CA LEU A 46 2.44 -22.77 -5.03
C LEU A 46 0.92 -22.96 -4.94
N LYS A 47 0.38 -24.02 -5.51
CA LYS A 47 -1.03 -24.41 -5.37
C LYS A 47 -1.34 -24.85 -3.94
N SER A 48 -0.47 -25.64 -3.31
CA SER A 48 -0.67 -26.15 -1.94
C SER A 48 -0.72 -25.06 -0.88
N ILE A 49 -0.02 -23.93 -1.08
CA ILE A 49 -0.06 -22.79 -0.16
C ILE A 49 -1.31 -21.90 -0.35
N GLY A 50 -2.24 -22.32 -1.20
CA GLY A 50 -3.54 -21.67 -1.39
C GLY A 50 -3.61 -20.65 -2.53
N ILE A 51 -2.65 -20.61 -3.46
CA ILE A 51 -2.81 -19.83 -4.70
C ILE A 51 -3.79 -20.57 -5.62
N PRO A 52 -4.91 -19.94 -6.00
CA PRO A 52 -5.87 -20.59 -6.89
C PRO A 52 -5.23 -20.97 -8.23
N GLU A 53 -5.47 -22.19 -8.71
CA GLU A 53 -4.88 -22.71 -9.93
C GLU A 53 -5.05 -21.77 -11.13
N ARG A 54 -6.22 -21.18 -11.29
CA ARG A 54 -6.52 -20.17 -12.33
C ARG A 54 -5.63 -18.92 -12.29
N LYS A 55 -4.97 -18.64 -11.16
CA LYS A 55 -4.07 -17.48 -10.99
C LYS A 55 -2.60 -17.83 -11.20
N LEU A 56 -2.23 -19.09 -11.12
CA LEU A 56 -0.84 -19.54 -11.29
C LEU A 56 -0.23 -19.11 -12.65
N PRO A 57 -0.94 -19.20 -13.79
CA PRO A 57 -0.40 -18.70 -15.04
C PRO A 57 -0.04 -17.21 -14.97
N THR A 58 -0.86 -16.40 -14.31
CA THR A 58 -0.58 -14.97 -14.15
C THR A 58 0.60 -14.72 -13.20
N VAL A 59 0.73 -15.49 -12.13
CA VAL A 59 1.85 -15.40 -11.18
C VAL A 59 3.17 -15.74 -11.88
N ILE A 60 3.23 -16.87 -12.56
CA ILE A 60 4.42 -17.31 -13.30
C ILE A 60 4.73 -16.38 -14.47
N GLY A 61 3.73 -15.96 -15.24
CA GLY A 61 3.90 -15.02 -16.36
C GLY A 61 4.45 -13.66 -15.94
N LYS A 62 4.09 -13.18 -14.73
CA LYS A 62 4.67 -11.96 -14.15
C LYS A 62 6.11 -12.16 -13.67
N CYS A 63 6.44 -13.31 -13.11
CA CYS A 63 7.76 -13.61 -12.56
C CYS A 63 8.20 -15.03 -12.90
N PRO A 64 8.61 -15.30 -14.16
CA PRO A 64 9.05 -16.63 -14.59
C PRO A 64 10.25 -17.17 -13.80
N LYS A 65 11.07 -16.26 -13.26
CA LYS A 65 12.24 -16.58 -12.43
C LYS A 65 11.89 -17.47 -11.23
N ILE A 66 10.65 -17.51 -10.77
CA ILE A 66 10.22 -18.38 -9.68
C ILE A 66 10.52 -19.86 -9.99
N LEU A 67 10.32 -20.28 -11.25
CA LEU A 67 10.57 -21.66 -11.68
C LEU A 67 12.07 -22.04 -11.74
N THR A 68 12.96 -21.04 -11.74
CA THR A 68 14.42 -21.27 -11.75
C THR A 68 15.02 -21.34 -10.36
N LEU A 69 14.25 -20.96 -9.31
CA LEU A 69 14.72 -21.02 -7.93
C LEU A 69 14.66 -22.45 -7.39
N ASP A 70 15.54 -22.74 -6.45
CA ASP A 70 15.45 -23.97 -5.71
C ASP A 70 14.21 -23.93 -4.80
N LEU A 71 13.43 -25.03 -4.85
CA LEU A 71 12.19 -25.14 -4.10
C LEU A 71 12.46 -25.16 -2.59
N HIS A 72 13.41 -26.01 -2.15
CA HIS A 72 13.67 -26.27 -0.75
C HIS A 72 14.57 -25.22 -0.11
N ASP A 73 15.59 -24.75 -0.84
CA ASP A 73 16.58 -23.81 -0.30
C ASP A 73 16.16 -22.35 -0.40
N LYS A 74 15.21 -22.00 -1.31
CA LYS A 74 14.82 -20.61 -1.54
C LYS A 74 13.32 -20.35 -1.37
N LEU A 75 12.47 -21.11 -2.07
CA LEU A 75 11.03 -20.82 -2.08
C LEU A 75 10.36 -21.20 -0.75
N VAL A 76 10.62 -22.40 -0.25
CA VAL A 76 10.03 -22.87 1.00
C VAL A 76 10.42 -21.98 2.19
N PRO A 77 11.71 -21.65 2.43
CA PRO A 77 12.08 -20.76 3.53
C PRO A 77 11.47 -19.37 3.44
N MET A 78 11.43 -18.76 2.24
CA MET A 78 10.78 -17.46 2.05
C MET A 78 9.28 -17.52 2.37
N ILE A 79 8.58 -18.52 1.87
CA ILE A 79 7.14 -18.67 2.09
C ILE A 79 6.84 -19.00 3.55
N GLN A 80 7.65 -19.82 4.20
CA GLN A 80 7.53 -20.10 5.63
C GLN A 80 7.74 -18.84 6.47
N CYS A 81 8.76 -18.04 6.18
CA CYS A 81 8.98 -16.76 6.85
C CYS A 81 7.78 -15.82 6.63
N LEU A 82 7.26 -15.68 5.41
CA LEU A 82 6.07 -14.89 5.15
C LEU A 82 4.84 -15.44 5.91
N ALA A 83 4.74 -16.76 6.10
CA ALA A 83 3.64 -17.38 6.83
C ALA A 83 3.71 -17.09 8.35
N THR A 84 4.92 -17.00 8.93
CA THR A 84 5.07 -16.57 10.33
C THR A 84 4.67 -15.12 10.55
N LEU A 85 4.82 -14.29 9.53
CA LEU A 85 4.41 -12.88 9.57
C LEU A 85 2.89 -12.69 9.36
N GLY A 86 2.23 -13.64 8.70
CA GLY A 86 0.80 -13.59 8.40
C GLY A 86 -0.06 -14.12 9.54
N THR A 87 -1.28 -13.65 9.62
CA THR A 87 -2.28 -14.17 10.57
C THR A 87 -3.14 -15.26 9.94
N LYS A 88 -3.20 -15.30 8.60
CA LYS A 88 -4.02 -16.27 7.84
C LYS A 88 -3.27 -16.76 6.60
N PRO A 89 -3.33 -18.07 6.26
CA PRO A 89 -2.68 -18.62 5.07
C PRO A 89 -3.04 -17.89 3.77
N LYS A 90 -4.28 -17.42 3.66
CA LYS A 90 -4.76 -16.66 2.49
C LYS A 90 -4.05 -15.31 2.27
N GLU A 91 -3.45 -14.73 3.31
CA GLU A 91 -2.74 -13.45 3.20
C GLU A 91 -1.45 -13.61 2.42
N VAL A 92 -0.69 -14.68 2.66
CA VAL A 92 0.55 -15.01 1.94
C VAL A 92 0.25 -15.29 0.47
N ALA A 93 -0.73 -16.16 0.17
CA ALA A 93 -1.14 -16.44 -1.20
C ALA A 93 -1.62 -15.17 -1.94
N SER A 94 -2.32 -14.27 -1.24
CA SER A 94 -2.75 -12.99 -1.78
C SER A 94 -1.55 -12.07 -2.09
N ALA A 95 -0.58 -11.96 -1.18
CA ALA A 95 0.62 -11.16 -1.36
C ALA A 95 1.45 -11.64 -2.57
N ILE A 96 1.68 -12.95 -2.68
CA ILE A 96 2.39 -13.55 -3.81
C ILE A 96 1.62 -13.30 -5.12
N THR A 97 0.30 -13.45 -5.13
CA THR A 97 -0.52 -13.18 -6.33
C THR A 97 -0.45 -11.71 -6.76
N LYS A 98 -0.41 -10.77 -5.81
CA LYS A 98 -0.26 -9.34 -6.10
C LYS A 98 1.12 -9.02 -6.67
N PHE A 99 2.16 -9.52 -6.02
CA PHE A 99 3.56 -9.23 -6.33
C PHE A 99 4.42 -10.49 -6.25
N PRO A 100 4.41 -11.35 -7.30
CA PRO A 100 5.16 -12.60 -7.33
C PRO A 100 6.67 -12.44 -7.12
N HIS A 101 7.21 -11.27 -7.47
CA HIS A 101 8.63 -10.95 -7.31
C HIS A 101 9.11 -11.00 -5.85
N ILE A 102 8.19 -11.00 -4.85
CA ILE A 102 8.56 -11.19 -3.45
C ILE A 102 9.35 -12.48 -3.24
N LEU A 103 9.05 -13.53 -3.99
CA LEU A 103 9.69 -14.84 -3.89
C LEU A 103 11.12 -14.90 -4.44
N VAL A 104 11.52 -13.93 -5.27
CA VAL A 104 12.88 -13.92 -5.87
C VAL A 104 13.88 -13.05 -5.12
N HIS A 105 13.43 -12.38 -4.07
CA HIS A 105 14.30 -11.63 -3.17
C HIS A 105 14.96 -12.55 -2.14
N SER A 106 16.13 -12.15 -1.64
CA SER A 106 16.81 -12.85 -0.55
C SER A 106 16.08 -12.61 0.78
N LEU A 107 15.95 -13.66 1.57
CA LEU A 107 15.42 -13.59 2.93
C LEU A 107 16.35 -12.74 3.80
N GLU A 108 17.67 -13.10 3.81
CA GLU A 108 18.66 -12.47 4.67
C GLU A 108 19.03 -11.06 4.23
N GLU A 109 19.17 -10.81 2.91
CA GLU A 109 19.65 -9.53 2.39
C GLU A 109 18.53 -8.50 2.16
N LYS A 110 17.27 -8.94 2.11
CA LYS A 110 16.14 -8.04 1.80
C LYS A 110 15.03 -8.09 2.82
N LEU A 111 14.46 -9.26 3.11
CA LEU A 111 13.31 -9.33 4.00
C LEU A 111 13.69 -9.04 5.45
N CYS A 112 14.73 -9.70 5.99
CA CYS A 112 15.16 -9.47 7.36
C CYS A 112 15.59 -8.03 7.65
N PRO A 113 16.43 -7.36 6.82
CA PRO A 113 16.75 -5.96 7.01
C PRO A 113 15.53 -5.03 6.92
N LEU A 114 14.57 -5.35 6.05
CA LEU A 114 13.35 -4.57 5.92
C LEU A 114 12.48 -4.66 7.18
N LEU A 115 12.36 -5.85 7.76
CA LEU A 115 11.64 -6.06 9.02
C LEU A 115 12.33 -5.31 10.17
N ALA A 116 13.66 -5.43 10.28
CA ALA A 116 14.45 -4.71 11.28
C ALA A 116 14.33 -3.18 11.15
N PHE A 117 14.28 -2.66 9.91
CA PHE A 117 14.05 -1.24 9.67
C PHE A 117 12.70 -0.76 10.24
N PHE A 118 11.62 -1.49 9.98
CA PHE A 118 10.30 -1.10 10.51
C PHE A 118 10.18 -1.34 12.01
N GLU A 119 10.83 -2.37 12.55
CA GLU A 119 10.94 -2.61 14.00
C GLU A 119 11.68 -1.45 14.67
N GLY A 120 12.79 -0.99 14.08
CA GLY A 120 13.54 0.21 14.53
C GLY A 120 12.71 1.50 14.50
N LEU A 121 11.69 1.60 13.65
CA LEU A 121 10.69 2.66 13.66
C LEU A 121 9.58 2.42 14.74
N GLY A 122 9.73 1.38 15.56
CA GLY A 122 8.78 1.03 16.61
C GLY A 122 7.52 0.27 16.14
N ALA A 123 7.50 -0.26 14.91
CA ALA A 123 6.38 -1.06 14.45
C ALA A 123 6.28 -2.37 15.27
N PRO A 124 5.14 -2.68 15.92
CA PRO A 124 4.99 -3.92 16.66
C PRO A 124 5.15 -5.14 15.75
N GLU A 125 5.85 -6.17 16.22
CA GLU A 125 6.12 -7.41 15.49
C GLU A 125 4.87 -7.97 14.79
N LYS A 126 3.76 -8.04 15.52
CA LYS A 126 2.45 -8.52 14.99
C LYS A 126 1.90 -7.68 13.82
N GLN A 127 2.43 -6.47 13.60
CA GLN A 127 1.98 -5.59 12.52
C GLN A 127 2.94 -5.58 11.33
N LEU A 128 4.21 -5.98 11.53
CA LEU A 128 5.22 -6.07 10.47
C LEU A 128 4.75 -6.96 9.32
N GLY A 129 4.24 -8.13 9.65
CA GLY A 129 3.70 -9.06 8.67
C GLY A 129 2.57 -8.46 7.85
N LYS A 130 1.64 -7.77 8.52
CA LYS A 130 0.53 -7.10 7.84
C LYS A 130 1.02 -6.04 6.86
N MET A 131 2.03 -5.26 7.21
CA MET A 131 2.61 -4.24 6.32
C MET A 131 3.18 -4.86 5.05
N ILE A 132 4.01 -5.91 5.20
CA ILE A 132 4.63 -6.63 4.08
C ILE A 132 3.57 -7.32 3.22
N LEU A 133 2.65 -8.06 3.82
CA LEU A 133 1.64 -8.86 3.10
C LEU A 133 0.59 -7.99 2.40
N LEU A 134 0.23 -6.83 2.96
CA LEU A 134 -0.67 -5.89 2.28
C LEU A 134 0.00 -5.19 1.10
N ASN A 135 1.30 -4.89 1.22
CA ASN A 135 2.07 -4.20 0.20
C ASN A 135 3.42 -4.88 -0.10
N PRO A 136 3.40 -6.10 -0.66
CA PRO A 136 4.60 -6.92 -0.83
C PRO A 136 5.66 -6.29 -1.74
N ARG A 137 5.30 -5.29 -2.52
CA ARG A 137 6.24 -4.53 -3.36
C ARG A 137 7.29 -3.77 -2.56
N ILE A 138 7.05 -3.52 -1.27
CA ILE A 138 7.97 -2.78 -0.40
C ILE A 138 9.35 -3.45 -0.30
N ILE A 139 9.42 -4.77 -0.44
CA ILE A 139 10.69 -5.53 -0.44
C ILE A 139 11.65 -5.12 -1.56
N SER A 140 11.12 -4.54 -2.66
CA SER A 140 11.94 -4.10 -3.80
C SER A 140 12.62 -2.75 -3.58
N TYR A 141 12.30 -2.04 -2.51
CA TYR A 141 12.88 -0.72 -2.28
C TYR A 141 14.18 -0.80 -1.50
N SER A 142 15.09 0.14 -1.77
CA SER A 142 16.27 0.36 -0.94
C SER A 142 15.85 1.03 0.35
N ILE A 143 16.37 0.55 1.46
CA ILE A 143 16.16 1.15 2.78
C ILE A 143 16.80 2.53 2.81
N GLU A 144 18.07 2.63 2.41
CA GLU A 144 18.88 3.85 2.51
C GLU A 144 18.37 4.95 1.58
N SER A 145 18.17 4.63 0.30
CA SER A 145 17.87 5.63 -0.73
C SER A 145 16.38 5.95 -0.89
N LYS A 146 15.49 5.13 -0.31
CA LYS A 146 14.06 5.35 -0.47
C LYS A 146 13.28 5.36 0.83
N LEU A 147 13.42 4.33 1.67
CA LEU A 147 12.60 4.24 2.88
C LEU A 147 13.05 5.26 3.92
N SER A 148 14.36 5.42 4.15
CA SER A 148 14.90 6.45 5.06
C SER A 148 14.54 7.85 4.61
N GLN A 149 14.71 8.18 3.32
CA GLN A 149 14.31 9.49 2.79
C GLN A 149 12.81 9.79 2.99
N MET A 150 11.97 8.76 2.90
CA MET A 150 10.55 8.89 3.18
C MET A 150 10.29 9.21 4.65
N VAL A 151 10.97 8.51 5.56
CA VAL A 151 10.85 8.76 7.01
C VAL A 151 11.33 10.16 7.33
N ASP A 152 12.50 10.57 6.80
CA ASP A 152 13.05 11.91 6.98
C ASP A 152 12.10 12.99 6.46
N PHE A 153 11.52 12.77 5.28
CA PHE A 153 10.53 13.69 4.72
C PHE A 153 9.29 13.82 5.62
N LEU A 154 8.74 12.71 6.10
CA LEU A 154 7.57 12.72 6.98
C LEU A 154 7.89 13.34 8.34
N ALA A 155 9.06 13.05 8.91
CA ALA A 155 9.52 13.65 10.15
C ALA A 155 9.74 15.17 10.02
N GLY A 156 10.19 15.61 8.84
CA GLY A 156 10.40 17.03 8.53
C GLY A 156 9.13 17.81 8.21
N LEU A 157 7.96 17.16 8.04
CA LEU A 157 6.72 17.85 7.76
C LEU A 157 6.28 18.73 8.92
N GLY A 158 6.10 20.02 8.64
CA GLY A 158 5.65 20.99 9.65
C GLY A 158 6.76 21.53 10.57
N LEU A 159 8.03 21.21 10.30
CA LEU A 159 9.15 21.90 10.91
C LEU A 159 9.20 23.32 10.33
N SER A 160 8.77 24.32 11.11
CA SER A 160 9.04 25.72 10.80
C SER A 160 10.50 26.06 11.14
N LYS A 161 11.02 27.19 10.63
CA LYS A 161 12.35 27.71 10.99
C LYS A 161 12.51 27.93 12.53
N GLU A 162 11.42 27.91 13.27
CA GLU A 162 11.35 28.07 14.72
C GLU A 162 11.29 26.72 15.48
N GLY A 163 11.40 25.58 14.80
CA GLY A 163 11.86 24.33 15.42
C GLY A 163 10.82 23.49 16.16
N MET A 164 9.53 23.66 15.96
CA MET A 164 8.59 22.93 16.79
C MET A 164 7.35 22.40 16.09
N ILE A 165 7.33 21.40 15.33
CA ILE A 165 6.16 20.53 15.05
C ILE A 165 6.41 19.76 13.76
N GLY A 166 7.10 18.63 13.85
CA GLY A 166 7.09 17.57 12.85
C GLY A 166 6.05 16.51 13.23
N LEU A 167 5.93 15.47 12.42
CA LEU A 167 5.14 14.29 12.82
C LEU A 167 5.83 13.63 14.01
N THR A 168 5.04 13.32 15.03
CA THR A 168 5.54 12.56 16.18
C THR A 168 5.90 11.13 15.76
N GLU A 169 6.78 10.49 16.54
CA GLU A 169 7.17 9.09 16.31
C GLU A 169 5.96 8.16 16.18
N SER A 170 4.96 8.33 17.05
CA SER A 170 3.70 7.55 16.98
C SER A 170 2.89 7.81 15.73
N GLN A 171 2.93 9.02 15.17
CA GLN A 171 2.28 9.35 13.89
C GLN A 171 3.04 8.75 12.71
N LEU A 172 4.37 8.75 12.72
CA LEU A 172 5.22 8.08 11.73
C LEU A 172 4.98 6.57 11.73
N GLN A 173 4.98 5.95 12.91
CA GLN A 173 4.62 4.54 13.07
C GLN A 173 3.25 4.25 12.48
N ARG A 174 2.23 5.02 12.86
CA ARG A 174 0.87 4.83 12.38
C ARG A 174 0.77 5.00 10.88
N ALA A 175 1.49 5.95 10.28
CA ALA A 175 1.56 6.13 8.84
C ALA A 175 2.18 4.92 8.16
N ALA A 176 3.32 4.44 8.65
CA ALA A 176 4.03 3.29 8.11
C ALA A 176 3.20 2.00 8.20
N ILE A 177 2.57 1.75 9.34
CA ILE A 177 1.84 0.52 9.62
C ILE A 177 0.50 0.46 8.88
N ASN A 178 -0.29 1.54 8.94
CA ASN A 178 -1.66 1.52 8.40
C ASN A 178 -1.76 1.96 6.95
N PHE A 179 -0.75 2.65 6.42
CA PHE A 179 -0.73 3.19 5.06
C PHE A 179 0.58 2.89 4.33
N PRO A 180 0.98 1.60 4.24
CA PRO A 180 2.25 1.21 3.61
C PRO A 180 2.35 1.61 2.14
N GLU A 181 1.24 1.93 1.48
CA GLU A 181 1.23 2.46 0.12
C GLU A 181 1.90 3.85 0.01
N ILE A 182 1.96 4.62 1.10
CA ILE A 182 2.64 5.92 1.11
C ILE A 182 4.14 5.72 0.99
N ILE A 183 4.68 4.74 1.71
CA ILE A 183 6.11 4.41 1.72
C ILE A 183 6.60 4.02 0.32
N CYS A 184 5.70 3.49 -0.51
CA CYS A 184 6.00 3.09 -1.88
C CYS A 184 6.02 4.26 -2.88
N ARG A 185 5.65 5.46 -2.46
CA ARG A 185 5.61 6.62 -3.36
C ARG A 185 6.95 7.36 -3.39
N ASP A 186 7.14 8.08 -4.46
CA ASP A 186 8.27 8.97 -4.64
C ASP A 186 8.00 10.28 -3.89
N VAL A 187 8.96 10.71 -3.06
CA VAL A 187 8.84 11.92 -2.25
C VAL A 187 8.65 13.15 -3.14
N ASP A 188 9.52 13.33 -4.13
CA ASP A 188 9.55 14.55 -4.95
C ASP A 188 8.45 14.58 -6.00
N LYS A 189 8.08 13.42 -6.56
CA LYS A 189 7.05 13.32 -7.61
C LYS A 189 5.62 13.24 -7.09
N THR A 190 5.43 12.83 -5.84
CA THR A 190 4.08 12.56 -5.33
C THR A 190 3.78 13.28 -4.01
N LEU A 191 4.65 13.16 -3.02
CA LEU A 191 4.33 13.64 -1.68
C LEU A 191 4.55 15.15 -1.56
N ARG A 192 5.72 15.61 -1.95
CA ARG A 192 6.07 17.05 -1.91
C ARG A 192 5.10 17.91 -2.74
N PRO A 193 4.69 17.54 -3.97
CA PRO A 193 3.66 18.28 -4.70
C PRO A 193 2.33 18.39 -3.97
N ASN A 194 1.92 17.37 -3.21
CA ASN A 194 0.69 17.44 -2.42
C ASN A 194 0.84 18.35 -1.19
N VAL A 195 2.01 18.37 -0.55
CA VAL A 195 2.32 19.34 0.51
C VAL A 195 2.25 20.78 -0.04
N MET A 196 2.97 21.05 -1.13
CA MET A 196 2.94 22.36 -1.80
C MET A 196 1.52 22.77 -2.24
N TYR A 197 0.71 21.81 -2.66
CA TYR A 197 -0.69 22.06 -2.99
C TYR A 197 -1.48 22.51 -1.75
N LEU A 198 -1.33 21.84 -0.60
CA LEU A 198 -1.98 22.24 0.64
C LEU A 198 -1.52 23.63 1.09
N GLU A 199 -0.23 23.92 1.02
CA GLU A 199 0.34 25.26 1.28
C GLU A 199 -0.31 26.32 0.38
N SER A 200 -0.42 26.05 -0.92
CA SER A 200 -1.07 26.95 -1.87
C SER A 200 -2.56 27.19 -1.59
N ARG A 201 -3.19 26.31 -0.83
CA ARG A 201 -4.57 26.45 -0.35
C ARG A 201 -4.69 27.13 1.00
N GLY A 202 -3.58 27.62 1.56
CA GLY A 202 -3.55 28.41 2.79
C GLY A 202 -3.36 27.58 4.07
N PHE A 203 -3.06 26.28 3.97
CA PHE A 203 -2.69 25.50 5.15
C PHE A 203 -1.31 25.92 5.66
N SER A 204 -1.22 26.21 6.97
CA SER A 204 0.08 26.43 7.61
C SER A 204 0.85 25.13 7.75
N PRO A 205 2.19 25.18 7.95
CA PRO A 205 2.99 23.98 8.18
C PRO A 205 2.47 23.11 9.32
N SER A 206 2.02 23.70 10.42
CA SER A 206 1.44 22.99 11.57
C SER A 206 0.11 22.30 11.22
N GLN A 207 -0.74 22.96 10.43
CA GLN A 207 -1.98 22.35 9.94
C GLN A 207 -1.71 21.20 8.97
N ILE A 208 -0.69 21.31 8.12
CA ILE A 208 -0.27 20.23 7.23
C ILE A 208 0.22 19.02 8.04
N ALA A 209 1.05 19.24 9.06
CA ALA A 209 1.49 18.19 9.96
C ALA A 209 0.31 17.51 10.68
N ALA A 210 -0.66 18.28 11.15
CA ALA A 210 -1.88 17.75 11.77
C ALA A 210 -2.70 16.91 10.79
N VAL A 211 -2.92 17.42 9.56
CA VAL A 211 -3.65 16.72 8.51
C VAL A 211 -2.95 15.43 8.10
N VAL A 212 -1.64 15.46 7.88
CA VAL A 212 -0.86 14.28 7.50
C VAL A 212 -0.79 13.29 8.66
N GLY A 213 -0.57 13.76 9.88
CA GLY A 213 -0.56 12.93 11.09
C GLY A 213 -1.89 12.23 11.35
N GLY A 214 -3.01 12.91 11.07
CA GLY A 214 -4.35 12.35 11.25
C GLY A 214 -4.82 11.46 10.09
N TYR A 215 -4.49 11.86 8.85
CA TYR A 215 -4.86 11.12 7.64
C TYR A 215 -3.72 11.10 6.60
N PRO A 216 -2.67 10.30 6.80
CA PRO A 216 -1.51 10.22 5.91
C PRO A 216 -1.81 10.03 4.43
N PRO A 217 -2.91 9.32 3.99
CA PRO A 217 -3.22 9.20 2.58
C PRO A 217 -3.51 10.51 1.84
N VAL A 218 -3.65 11.63 2.53
CA VAL A 218 -3.75 12.95 1.88
C VAL A 218 -2.58 13.21 0.95
N LEU A 219 -1.37 12.74 1.31
CA LEU A 219 -0.14 12.92 0.53
C LEU A 219 -0.14 12.19 -0.83
N ILE A 220 -1.03 11.22 -1.03
CA ILE A 220 -1.09 10.40 -2.26
C ILE A 220 -2.41 10.58 -3.03
N LYS A 221 -3.29 11.46 -2.56
CA LYS A 221 -4.53 11.77 -3.28
C LYS A 221 -4.26 12.74 -4.43
N SER A 222 -5.04 12.59 -5.50
CA SER A 222 -5.01 13.56 -6.60
C SER A 222 -5.44 14.95 -6.12
N ALA A 223 -4.59 15.95 -6.32
CA ALA A 223 -4.89 17.34 -5.99
C ALA A 223 -6.12 17.83 -6.76
N SER A 224 -6.18 17.59 -8.08
CA SER A 224 -7.26 18.05 -8.97
C SER A 224 -8.58 17.30 -8.78
N ASN A 225 -8.52 15.96 -8.64
CA ASN A 225 -9.73 15.13 -8.64
C ASN A 225 -10.23 14.78 -7.24
N SER A 226 -9.44 15.00 -6.19
CA SER A 226 -9.77 14.59 -4.83
C SER A 226 -9.68 15.74 -3.82
N LEU A 227 -8.49 16.31 -3.62
CA LEU A 227 -8.28 17.34 -2.60
C LEU A 227 -9.00 18.64 -2.95
N GLY A 228 -8.76 19.18 -4.15
CA GLY A 228 -9.33 20.45 -4.60
C GLY A 228 -10.86 20.51 -4.53
N PRO A 229 -11.58 19.53 -5.10
CA PRO A 229 -13.03 19.51 -5.00
C PRO A 229 -13.57 19.48 -3.56
N ARG A 230 -12.86 18.83 -2.63
CA ARG A 230 -13.26 18.77 -1.21
C ARG A 230 -12.98 20.08 -0.48
N ILE A 231 -11.82 20.70 -0.73
CA ILE A 231 -11.48 22.01 -0.15
C ILE A 231 -12.47 23.06 -0.66
N LYS A 232 -12.71 23.09 -1.97
CA LYS A 232 -13.70 24.00 -2.57
C LYS A 232 -15.10 23.79 -1.95
N PHE A 233 -15.52 22.55 -1.75
CA PHE A 233 -16.78 22.22 -1.12
C PHE A 233 -16.84 22.70 0.35
N LEU A 234 -15.77 22.50 1.10
CA LEU A 234 -15.64 22.98 2.49
C LEU A 234 -15.84 24.52 2.55
N GLU A 235 -15.08 25.26 1.75
CA GLU A 235 -15.07 26.71 1.79
C GLU A 235 -16.35 27.33 1.19
N GLN A 236 -16.76 26.89 0.00
CA GLN A 236 -17.82 27.58 -0.78
C GLN A 236 -19.22 27.06 -0.49
N VAL A 237 -19.39 25.79 -0.10
CA VAL A 237 -20.72 25.19 0.11
C VAL A 237 -21.00 25.03 1.60
N MET A 238 -20.01 24.60 2.37
CA MET A 238 -20.20 24.45 3.82
C MET A 238 -19.94 25.76 4.58
N GLY A 239 -19.28 26.74 3.97
CA GLY A 239 -18.92 28.00 4.61
C GLY A 239 -17.90 27.85 5.76
N ARG A 240 -17.07 26.81 5.70
CA ARG A 240 -16.14 26.44 6.77
C ARG A 240 -14.70 26.81 6.42
N GLN A 241 -13.87 26.93 7.44
CA GLN A 241 -12.46 27.26 7.28
C GLN A 241 -11.60 25.99 7.24
N ILE A 242 -10.41 26.10 6.61
CA ILE A 242 -9.46 25.00 6.45
C ILE A 242 -8.88 24.51 7.79
N ASN A 243 -8.85 25.33 8.85
CA ASN A 243 -8.42 24.95 10.17
C ASN A 243 -9.29 23.80 10.75
N GLU A 244 -10.58 23.77 10.46
CA GLU A 244 -11.46 22.66 10.89
C GLU A 244 -11.02 21.30 10.32
N VAL A 245 -10.40 21.31 9.14
CA VAL A 245 -9.85 20.07 8.56
C VAL A 245 -8.57 19.62 9.27
N ALA A 246 -7.79 20.55 9.82
CA ALA A 246 -6.64 20.20 10.64
C ALA A 246 -7.07 19.55 11.98
N GLU A 247 -8.23 19.93 12.50
CA GLU A 247 -8.84 19.30 13.69
C GLU A 247 -9.50 17.94 13.35
N TYR A 248 -10.01 17.78 12.11
CA TYR A 248 -10.63 16.55 11.63
C TYR A 248 -10.06 16.09 10.27
N PRO A 249 -8.81 15.60 10.22
CA PRO A 249 -8.12 15.22 8.98
C PRO A 249 -8.82 14.13 8.17
N GLU A 250 -9.60 13.27 8.80
CA GLU A 250 -10.40 12.24 8.14
C GLU A 250 -11.47 12.81 7.19
N PHE A 251 -11.70 14.12 7.20
CA PHE A 251 -12.51 14.81 6.19
C PHE A 251 -12.13 14.39 4.76
N PHE A 252 -10.84 14.29 4.46
CA PHE A 252 -10.34 13.86 3.16
C PHE A 252 -10.58 12.37 2.84
N ARG A 253 -10.90 11.54 3.83
CA ARG A 253 -11.26 10.14 3.64
C ARG A 253 -12.62 9.98 2.99
N HIS A 254 -13.54 10.88 3.30
CA HIS A 254 -14.94 10.75 2.92
C HIS A 254 -15.20 11.08 1.45
N GLY A 255 -16.14 10.35 0.84
CA GLY A 255 -16.61 10.60 -0.52
C GLY A 255 -17.35 11.94 -0.62
N LEU A 256 -16.99 12.78 -1.60
CA LEU A 256 -17.60 14.09 -1.80
C LEU A 256 -19.11 13.97 -1.97
N LYS A 257 -19.55 13.29 -3.03
CA LYS A 257 -21.00 13.14 -3.33
C LYS A 257 -21.73 12.26 -2.32
N GLY A 258 -21.14 11.14 -1.94
CA GLY A 258 -21.84 10.12 -1.13
C GLY A 258 -21.99 10.47 0.34
N LYS A 259 -21.05 11.23 0.93
CA LYS A 259 -21.10 11.53 2.36
C LYS A 259 -21.06 13.03 2.67
N LEU A 260 -20.12 13.78 2.08
CA LEU A 260 -20.00 15.20 2.40
C LEU A 260 -21.23 15.98 1.94
N GLU A 261 -21.55 15.94 0.65
CA GLU A 261 -22.69 16.66 0.09
C GLU A 261 -24.04 16.20 0.68
N SER A 262 -24.22 14.87 0.84
CA SER A 262 -25.49 14.34 1.34
C SER A 262 -25.76 14.78 2.78
N ARG A 263 -24.74 14.73 3.65
CA ARG A 263 -24.89 15.16 5.05
C ARG A 263 -24.99 16.65 5.20
N GLN A 264 -24.23 17.43 4.43
CA GLN A 264 -24.36 18.89 4.43
C GLN A 264 -25.77 19.32 4.06
N LYS A 265 -26.38 18.74 3.02
CA LYS A 265 -27.77 19.02 2.64
C LYS A 265 -28.77 18.78 3.77
N LEU A 266 -28.57 17.67 4.50
CA LEU A 266 -29.45 17.31 5.62
C LEU A 266 -29.30 18.28 6.80
N VAL A 267 -28.06 18.59 7.18
CA VAL A 267 -27.75 19.53 8.26
C VAL A 267 -28.26 20.92 7.95
N THR A 268 -28.02 21.44 6.74
CA THR A 268 -28.50 22.75 6.29
C THR A 268 -30.02 22.81 6.27
N ARG A 269 -30.69 21.79 5.73
CA ARG A 269 -32.17 21.73 5.68
C ARG A 269 -32.81 21.77 7.08
N LYS A 270 -32.14 21.24 8.08
CA LYS A 270 -32.60 21.21 9.47
C LYS A 270 -32.12 22.39 10.30
N GLY A 271 -31.29 23.26 9.77
CA GLY A 271 -30.70 24.38 10.51
C GLY A 271 -29.80 23.93 11.67
N ILE A 272 -29.12 22.76 11.52
CA ILE A 272 -28.30 22.19 12.57
C ILE A 272 -26.87 22.71 12.44
N GLU A 273 -26.35 23.24 13.54
CA GLU A 273 -24.92 23.56 13.67
C GLU A 273 -24.20 22.37 14.33
N CYS A 274 -23.11 21.90 13.72
CA CYS A 274 -22.30 20.79 14.23
C CYS A 274 -20.87 20.87 13.66
N SER A 275 -19.91 20.30 14.38
CA SER A 275 -18.52 20.19 13.90
C SER A 275 -18.40 19.17 12.74
N LEU A 276 -17.25 19.18 12.05
CA LEU A 276 -16.96 18.16 11.02
C LEU A 276 -16.92 16.75 11.61
N SER A 277 -16.36 16.57 12.81
CA SER A 277 -16.31 15.28 13.48
C SER A 277 -17.71 14.79 13.80
N GLU A 278 -18.55 15.61 14.40
CA GLU A 278 -19.94 15.27 14.72
C GLU A 278 -20.73 14.88 13.47
N MET A 279 -20.53 15.59 12.37
CA MET A 279 -21.19 15.30 11.11
C MET A 279 -20.67 14.01 10.45
N LEU A 280 -19.37 13.67 10.58
CA LEU A 280 -18.72 12.69 9.70
C LEU A 280 -18.25 11.40 10.37
N GLU A 281 -18.03 11.36 11.70
CA GLU A 281 -17.48 10.18 12.37
C GLU A 281 -18.40 8.94 12.35
N CYS A 282 -19.69 9.14 12.39
CA CYS A 282 -20.64 8.03 12.49
C CYS A 282 -21.07 7.48 11.11
N ASN A 283 -21.65 6.28 11.10
CA ASN A 283 -22.32 5.73 9.93
C ASN A 283 -23.64 6.48 9.65
N HIS A 284 -24.30 6.20 8.51
CA HIS A 284 -25.50 6.93 8.10
C HIS A 284 -26.66 6.76 9.10
N LYS A 285 -26.92 5.54 9.59
CA LYS A 285 -27.98 5.25 10.56
C LYS A 285 -27.79 6.02 11.87
N LYS A 286 -26.57 6.00 12.42
CA LYS A 286 -26.25 6.75 13.65
C LYS A 286 -26.33 8.27 13.43
N PHE A 287 -25.97 8.74 12.23
CA PHE A 287 -26.07 10.15 11.88
C PHE A 287 -27.55 10.61 11.90
N LEU A 288 -28.43 9.87 11.26
CA LEU A 288 -29.88 10.19 11.27
C LEU A 288 -30.46 10.20 12.70
N LEU A 289 -30.14 9.20 13.50
CA LEU A 289 -30.56 9.13 14.90
C LEU A 289 -30.01 10.29 15.73
N LYS A 290 -28.72 10.66 15.57
CA LYS A 290 -28.08 11.74 16.31
C LYS A 290 -28.74 13.09 16.08
N PHE A 291 -29.19 13.34 14.86
CA PHE A 291 -29.77 14.63 14.46
C PHE A 291 -31.28 14.60 14.28
N GLY A 292 -31.97 13.56 14.78
CA GLY A 292 -33.43 13.47 14.77
C GLY A 292 -34.02 13.41 13.36
N MET A 293 -33.42 12.62 12.48
CA MET A 293 -33.80 12.50 11.07
C MET A 293 -34.29 11.08 10.75
#